data_ebb72dc6f846d0a7c876fcfff41e6338
#
_entry.id   ebb72dc6f846d0a7c876fcfff41e6338
#
_cell.length_a   1.000
_cell.length_b   1.000
_cell.length_c   1.000
_cell.angle_alpha   90.00
_cell.angle_beta   90.00
_cell.angle_gamma   90.00
#
_symmetry.space_group_name_H-M   'P 1'
#
loop_
_entity.id
_entity.type
_entity.pdbx_description
1 polymer ?
#
loop_
_entity_poly.entity_id
_entity_poly.type
_entity_poly.pdbx_seq_one_letter_code
_entity_poly.pdbx_strand_id
1 'polypeptide(L)'
;VLNNDLSGGRPEILEGISQTLVPPLDLGWSNRFKSDHFQIYDDVVDSFAKLIDIDPWLINPLFTNCGAIDFMKQEGLDCLTKNTAKLLTRIQHKYNAYGISDRPYVVIKADQGTYGMGIMVAYSLEDVRQLNRKQRSRMSSIKDGGDTSEVILQEGVPTRETWGDKKLTAEPVVY
;
A
#
# COMPACT_ATOMS: atom_id res chain seq x y z
N VAL A 1 -2.92 -14.68 -25.03
CA VAL A 1 -3.47 -15.24 -23.78
C VAL A 1 -3.59 -14.14 -22.76
N LEU A 2 -4.79 -13.97 -22.23
CA LEU A 2 -5.00 -13.05 -21.10
C LEU A 2 -4.61 -13.78 -19.81
N ASN A 3 -3.63 -13.22 -19.13
CA ASN A 3 -3.10 -13.75 -17.89
C ASN A 3 -3.60 -12.86 -16.74
N ASN A 4 -4.77 -13.19 -16.23
CA ASN A 4 -5.54 -12.26 -15.43
C ASN A 4 -5.07 -12.17 -13.98
N ASP A 5 -4.74 -13.24 -13.34
CA ASP A 5 -4.42 -13.23 -11.91
C ASP A 5 -3.36 -14.29 -11.61
N LEU A 6 -2.13 -13.83 -11.44
CA LEU A 6 -1.02 -14.67 -11.01
C LEU A 6 -0.73 -14.48 -9.52
N SER A 7 -1.74 -14.23 -8.69
CA SER A 7 -1.53 -14.09 -7.25
C SER A 7 -0.98 -15.36 -6.61
N GLY A 8 -1.29 -16.54 -7.18
CA GLY A 8 -0.76 -17.83 -6.74
C GLY A 8 0.64 -18.19 -7.25
N GLY A 9 1.33 -17.27 -7.92
CA GLY A 9 2.65 -17.52 -8.47
C GLY A 9 2.71 -17.61 -9.99
N ARG A 10 3.83 -18.08 -10.52
CA ARG A 10 4.10 -18.23 -11.94
C ARG A 10 3.72 -19.65 -12.40
N PRO A 11 2.65 -19.84 -13.20
CA PRO A 11 2.26 -21.16 -13.66
C PRO A 11 3.27 -21.73 -14.65
N GLU A 12 3.84 -22.88 -14.38
CA GLU A 12 4.81 -23.56 -15.27
C GLU A 12 4.23 -23.83 -16.67
N ILE A 13 2.92 -24.09 -16.76
CA ILE A 13 2.24 -24.33 -18.04
C ILE A 13 2.31 -23.13 -19.00
N LEU A 14 2.56 -21.94 -18.50
CA LEU A 14 2.70 -20.72 -19.29
C LEU A 14 4.16 -20.42 -19.67
N GLU A 15 5.10 -21.19 -19.17
CA GLU A 15 6.51 -21.02 -19.49
C GLU A 15 6.83 -21.55 -20.88
N GLY A 16 7.56 -20.75 -21.66
CA GLY A 16 8.02 -21.15 -23.00
C GLY A 16 6.95 -21.23 -24.08
N ILE A 17 5.71 -20.79 -23.83
CA ILE A 17 4.71 -20.72 -24.90
C ILE A 17 5.03 -19.61 -25.90
N SER A 18 4.71 -19.85 -27.17
CA SER A 18 4.95 -18.88 -28.26
C SER A 18 3.89 -17.76 -28.33
N GLN A 19 2.79 -17.89 -27.62
CA GLN A 19 1.69 -16.93 -27.60
C GLN A 19 2.06 -15.72 -26.73
N THR A 20 1.63 -14.53 -27.16
CA THR A 20 1.76 -13.33 -26.36
C THR A 20 0.91 -13.43 -25.09
N LEU A 21 1.55 -13.21 -23.94
CA LEU A 21 0.90 -13.12 -22.63
C LEU A 21 0.67 -11.67 -22.25
N VAL A 22 -0.52 -11.36 -21.74
CA VAL A 22 -0.87 -10.02 -21.28
C VAL A 22 -1.54 -10.13 -19.91
N PRO A 23 -0.94 -9.60 -18.85
CA PRO A 23 0.44 -9.12 -18.78
C PRO A 23 1.46 -10.26 -18.96
N PRO A 24 2.73 -9.94 -19.28
CA PRO A 24 3.82 -10.91 -19.26
C PRO A 24 3.95 -11.62 -17.89
N LEU A 25 4.50 -12.84 -17.87
CA LEU A 25 4.62 -13.62 -16.64
C LEU A 25 5.35 -12.88 -15.51
N ASP A 26 6.39 -12.11 -15.85
CA ASP A 26 7.19 -11.37 -14.88
C ASP A 26 6.47 -10.12 -14.32
N LEU A 27 5.36 -9.73 -14.92
CA LEU A 27 4.52 -8.61 -14.48
C LEU A 27 3.23 -9.07 -13.77
N GLY A 28 3.12 -10.34 -13.41
CA GLY A 28 2.00 -10.87 -12.63
C GLY A 28 1.97 -10.32 -11.19
N TRP A 29 0.81 -10.36 -10.58
CA TRP A 29 0.59 -9.84 -9.22
C TRP A 29 1.47 -10.47 -8.14
N SER A 30 1.90 -11.72 -8.33
CA SER A 30 2.81 -12.42 -7.42
C SER A 30 4.22 -11.81 -7.37
N ASN A 31 4.65 -11.14 -8.44
CA ASN A 31 5.98 -10.57 -8.58
C ASN A 31 6.01 -9.04 -8.43
N ARG A 32 4.86 -8.42 -8.17
CA ARG A 32 4.75 -6.96 -8.10
C ARG A 32 4.77 -6.50 -6.65
N PHE A 33 5.77 -5.70 -6.33
CA PHE A 33 5.80 -4.94 -5.09
C PHE A 33 5.16 -3.56 -5.29
N LYS A 34 4.33 -3.17 -4.34
CA LYS A 34 3.75 -1.82 -4.34
C LYS A 34 4.82 -0.77 -4.09
N SER A 35 5.81 -1.10 -3.26
CA SER A 35 6.94 -0.22 -2.98
C SER A 35 7.76 0.10 -4.23
N ASP A 36 8.03 -0.89 -5.10
CA ASP A 36 8.73 -0.66 -6.36
C ASP A 36 7.94 0.28 -7.27
N HIS A 37 6.62 0.05 -7.39
CA HIS A 37 5.75 0.92 -8.17
C HIS A 37 5.80 2.36 -7.65
N PHE A 38 5.65 2.56 -6.34
CA PHE A 38 5.63 3.91 -5.77
C PHE A 38 6.99 4.59 -5.83
N GLN A 39 8.09 3.83 -5.77
CA GLN A 39 9.43 4.39 -5.95
C GLN A 39 9.62 4.96 -7.37
N ILE A 40 9.23 4.21 -8.40
CA ILE A 40 9.29 4.67 -9.80
C ILE A 40 8.33 5.84 -10.02
N TYR A 41 7.14 5.76 -9.42
CA TYR A 41 6.14 6.83 -9.50
C TYR A 41 6.64 8.13 -8.87
N ASP A 42 7.34 8.07 -7.74
CA ASP A 42 7.95 9.20 -7.03
C ASP A 42 8.90 9.98 -7.97
N ASP A 43 9.80 9.28 -8.65
CA ASP A 43 10.75 9.89 -9.61
C ASP A 43 10.03 10.59 -10.77
N VAL A 44 8.97 9.98 -11.31
CA VAL A 44 8.16 10.55 -12.40
C VAL A 44 7.39 11.77 -11.92
N VAL A 45 6.76 11.68 -10.74
CA VAL A 45 5.99 12.76 -10.15
C VAL A 45 6.87 13.96 -9.83
N ASP A 46 8.04 13.75 -9.26
CA ASP A 46 8.98 14.83 -8.96
C ASP A 46 9.38 15.61 -10.21
N SER A 47 9.61 14.90 -11.31
CA SER A 47 9.93 15.51 -12.60
C SER A 47 8.74 16.28 -13.19
N PHE A 48 7.54 15.69 -13.11
CA PHE A 48 6.31 16.31 -13.61
C PHE A 48 5.89 17.53 -12.77
N ALA A 49 5.93 17.42 -11.44
CA ALA A 49 5.59 18.50 -10.53
C ALA A 49 6.47 19.74 -10.73
N LYS A 50 7.78 19.54 -10.97
CA LYS A 50 8.70 20.61 -11.34
C LYS A 50 8.31 21.29 -12.66
N LEU A 51 7.84 20.52 -13.65
CA LEU A 51 7.45 21.06 -14.96
C LEU A 51 6.24 21.98 -14.88
N ILE A 52 5.29 21.67 -14.01
CA ILE A 52 4.04 22.44 -13.85
C ILE A 52 4.00 23.31 -12.60
N ASP A 53 5.12 23.41 -11.90
CA ASP A 53 5.31 24.26 -10.69
C ASP A 53 4.29 23.98 -9.58
N ILE A 54 4.16 22.71 -9.20
CA ILE A 54 3.32 22.30 -8.06
C ILE A 54 4.13 21.48 -7.03
N ASP A 55 3.62 21.41 -5.80
CA ASP A 55 4.14 20.47 -4.81
C ASP A 55 3.82 19.03 -5.26
N PRO A 56 4.82 18.15 -5.41
CA PRO A 56 4.60 16.75 -5.80
C PRO A 56 3.65 16.00 -4.84
N TRP A 57 3.55 16.40 -3.59
CA TRP A 57 2.63 15.83 -2.62
C TRP A 57 1.15 15.93 -3.04
N LEU A 58 0.77 16.91 -3.86
CA LEU A 58 -0.61 17.05 -4.35
C LEU A 58 -1.06 15.91 -5.27
N ILE A 59 -0.11 15.19 -5.84
CA ILE A 59 -0.37 14.10 -6.81
C ILE A 59 0.30 12.79 -6.44
N ASN A 60 1.07 12.73 -5.35
CA ASN A 60 1.75 11.53 -4.87
C ASN A 60 1.67 11.44 -3.34
N PRO A 61 1.00 10.41 -2.79
CA PRO A 61 0.95 10.23 -1.35
C PRO A 61 2.33 9.83 -0.79
N LEU A 62 2.63 10.31 0.40
CA LEU A 62 3.85 9.91 1.10
C LEU A 62 3.83 8.42 1.41
N PHE A 63 4.96 7.74 1.23
CA PHE A 63 5.08 6.33 1.54
C PHE A 63 6.46 5.98 2.11
N THR A 64 6.57 4.79 2.65
CA THR A 64 7.81 4.10 3.02
C THR A 64 7.52 2.60 3.10
N ASN A 65 8.55 1.77 3.14
CA ASN A 65 8.39 0.33 3.28
C ASN A 65 9.17 -0.22 4.47
N CYS A 66 8.78 -1.40 4.92
CA CYS A 66 9.49 -2.21 5.90
C CYS A 66 9.53 -3.66 5.41
N GLY A 67 10.72 -4.25 5.42
CA GLY A 67 10.93 -5.68 5.18
C GLY A 67 11.17 -6.45 6.48
N ALA A 68 11.24 -7.76 6.36
CA ALA A 68 11.51 -8.69 7.46
C ALA A 68 10.53 -8.54 8.66
N ILE A 69 9.24 -8.48 8.37
CA ILE A 69 8.18 -8.42 9.39
C ILE A 69 7.54 -9.79 9.55
N ASP A 70 7.46 -10.25 10.80
CA ASP A 70 6.61 -11.37 11.19
C ASP A 70 5.62 -10.91 12.27
N PHE A 71 4.38 -10.69 11.86
CA PHE A 71 3.33 -10.21 12.77
C PHE A 71 3.00 -11.24 13.86
N MET A 72 3.11 -12.53 13.58
CA MET A 72 2.77 -13.57 14.55
C MET A 72 3.84 -13.68 15.63
N LYS A 73 5.12 -13.60 15.25
CA LYS A 73 6.25 -13.57 16.19
C LYS A 73 6.54 -12.18 16.75
N GLN A 74 5.89 -11.15 16.19
CA GLN A 74 6.11 -9.75 16.54
C GLN A 74 7.54 -9.25 16.21
N GLU A 75 8.17 -9.85 15.21
CA GLU A 75 9.47 -9.42 14.70
C GLU A 75 9.29 -8.25 13.71
N GLY A 76 10.25 -7.32 13.69
CA GLY A 76 10.22 -6.14 12.81
C GLY A 76 9.24 -5.03 13.21
N LEU A 77 8.45 -5.19 14.28
CA LEU A 77 7.46 -4.18 14.71
C LEU A 77 8.10 -2.85 15.17
N ASP A 78 9.34 -2.86 15.63
CA ASP A 78 10.06 -1.63 15.97
C ASP A 78 10.34 -0.78 14.73
N CYS A 79 10.74 -1.40 13.62
CA CYS A 79 10.90 -0.73 12.34
C CYS A 79 9.57 -0.16 11.87
N LEU A 80 8.51 -0.96 11.93
CA LEU A 80 7.17 -0.55 11.54
C LEU A 80 6.68 0.64 12.37
N THR A 81 6.84 0.58 13.70
CA THR A 81 6.48 1.66 14.62
C THR A 81 7.25 2.95 14.32
N LYS A 82 8.58 2.85 14.12
CA LYS A 82 9.43 3.99 13.81
C LYS A 82 9.05 4.65 12.48
N ASN A 83 8.77 3.86 11.45
CA ASN A 83 8.39 4.37 10.15
C ASN A 83 6.97 4.95 10.17
N THR A 84 6.04 4.36 10.91
CA THR A 84 4.71 4.95 11.15
C THR A 84 4.83 6.34 11.81
N ALA A 85 5.68 6.48 12.84
CA ALA A 85 5.91 7.77 13.49
C ALA A 85 6.42 8.84 12.51
N LYS A 86 7.45 8.48 11.74
CA LYS A 86 8.05 9.40 10.76
C LYS A 86 7.04 9.82 9.70
N LEU A 87 6.25 8.86 9.21
CA LEU A 87 5.27 9.13 8.15
C LEU A 87 4.14 10.02 8.67
N LEU A 88 3.57 9.73 9.84
CA LEU A 88 2.56 10.58 10.48
C LEU A 88 3.06 12.02 10.70
N THR A 89 4.31 12.19 11.13
CA THR A 89 4.92 13.51 11.29
C THR A 89 5.03 14.26 9.95
N ARG A 90 5.45 13.58 8.89
CA ARG A 90 5.55 14.16 7.54
C ARG A 90 4.17 14.57 7.02
N ILE A 91 3.15 13.73 7.17
CA ILE A 91 1.77 14.01 6.77
C ILE A 91 1.25 15.22 7.55
N GLN A 92 1.43 15.25 8.88
CA GLN A 92 1.00 16.39 9.70
C GLN A 92 1.66 17.70 9.26
N HIS A 93 2.94 17.65 8.90
CA HIS A 93 3.63 18.83 8.36
C HIS A 93 2.99 19.34 7.06
N LYS A 94 2.64 18.44 6.14
CA LYS A 94 1.92 18.77 4.91
C LYS A 94 0.52 19.32 5.21
N TYR A 95 -0.22 18.67 6.11
CA TYR A 95 -1.55 19.13 6.52
C TYR A 95 -1.50 20.57 7.08
N ASN A 96 -0.52 20.84 7.94
CA ASN A 96 -0.33 22.20 8.47
C ASN A 96 0.00 23.23 7.38
N ALA A 97 0.85 22.87 6.43
CA ALA A 97 1.22 23.76 5.31
C ALA A 97 0.03 24.08 4.39
N TYR A 98 -0.90 23.15 4.24
CA TYR A 98 -2.09 23.30 3.39
C TYR A 98 -3.37 23.66 4.15
N GLY A 99 -3.29 23.92 5.46
CA GLY A 99 -4.45 24.29 6.28
C GLY A 99 -5.48 23.17 6.42
N ILE A 100 -5.03 21.90 6.33
CA ILE A 100 -5.91 20.72 6.48
C ILE A 100 -6.05 20.42 7.97
N SER A 101 -7.29 20.37 8.45
CA SER A 101 -7.63 20.09 9.85
C SER A 101 -7.91 18.62 10.16
N ASP A 102 -7.93 17.78 9.14
CA ASP A 102 -8.17 16.35 9.31
C ASP A 102 -7.04 15.67 10.11
N ARG A 103 -7.39 14.59 10.78
CA ARG A 103 -6.39 13.79 11.49
C ARG A 103 -5.60 12.94 10.52
N PRO A 104 -4.26 13.04 10.47
CA PRO A 104 -3.46 12.20 9.60
C PRO A 104 -3.53 10.73 10.03
N TYR A 105 -3.45 9.84 9.04
CA TYR A 105 -3.36 8.41 9.27
C TYR A 105 -2.48 7.74 8.22
N VAL A 106 -2.04 6.55 8.55
CA VAL A 106 -1.22 5.70 7.68
C VAL A 106 -1.97 4.41 7.39
N VAL A 107 -1.97 4.00 6.13
CA VAL A 107 -2.46 2.69 5.70
C VAL A 107 -1.27 1.77 5.52
N ILE A 108 -1.23 0.69 6.29
CA ILE A 108 -0.19 -0.33 6.25
C ILE A 108 -0.75 -1.51 5.48
N LYS A 109 -0.07 -1.93 4.43
CA LYS A 109 -0.51 -2.98 3.51
C LYS A 109 0.60 -3.99 3.32
N ALA A 110 0.25 -5.27 3.10
CA ALA A 110 1.22 -6.21 2.52
C ALA A 110 1.76 -5.63 1.20
N ASP A 111 3.07 -5.65 1.02
CA ASP A 111 3.71 -5.06 -0.15
C ASP A 111 3.37 -5.82 -1.43
N GLN A 112 3.24 -7.12 -1.34
CA GLN A 112 2.68 -7.99 -2.37
C GLN A 112 1.19 -8.29 -2.12
N GLY A 113 0.55 -8.90 -3.12
CA GLY A 113 -0.83 -9.40 -3.01
C GLY A 113 -1.89 -8.38 -3.37
N THR A 114 -3.13 -8.86 -3.41
CA THR A 114 -4.32 -8.19 -3.91
C THR A 114 -5.51 -8.35 -2.95
N TYR A 115 -6.68 -7.89 -3.35
CA TYR A 115 -7.97 -8.09 -2.66
C TYR A 115 -8.07 -7.54 -1.24
N GLY A 116 -7.25 -6.56 -0.87
CA GLY A 116 -7.37 -5.89 0.43
C GLY A 116 -7.01 -6.75 1.64
N MET A 117 -6.31 -7.87 1.45
CA MET A 117 -5.78 -8.68 2.55
C MET A 117 -4.52 -8.01 3.12
N GLY A 118 -4.24 -8.26 4.40
CA GLY A 118 -3.09 -7.67 5.07
C GLY A 118 -3.11 -6.14 5.09
N ILE A 119 -4.27 -5.52 5.36
CA ILE A 119 -4.42 -4.07 5.47
C ILE A 119 -4.83 -3.67 6.89
N MET A 120 -4.16 -2.66 7.42
CA MET A 120 -4.56 -1.97 8.64
C MET A 120 -4.38 -0.46 8.50
N VAL A 121 -5.11 0.28 9.32
CA VAL A 121 -5.00 1.74 9.43
C VAL A 121 -4.42 2.08 10.79
N ALA A 122 -3.48 3.01 10.84
CA ALA A 122 -2.86 3.51 12.04
C ALA A 122 -2.99 5.03 12.14
N TYR A 123 -3.63 5.51 13.18
CA TYR A 123 -3.73 6.92 13.54
C TYR A 123 -2.71 7.33 14.61
N SER A 124 -2.08 6.34 15.23
CA SER A 124 -1.10 6.52 16.29
C SER A 124 -0.10 5.37 16.32
N LEU A 125 0.95 5.51 17.11
CA LEU A 125 1.95 4.46 17.33
C LEU A 125 1.38 3.29 18.12
N GLU A 126 0.42 3.56 18.99
CA GLU A 126 -0.26 2.55 19.80
C GLU A 126 -1.01 1.55 18.92
N ASP A 127 -1.59 2.01 17.82
CA ASP A 127 -2.31 1.14 16.87
C ASP A 127 -1.40 0.05 16.30
N VAL A 128 -0.10 0.34 16.17
CA VAL A 128 0.91 -0.62 15.69
C VAL A 128 1.49 -1.46 16.83
N ARG A 129 1.72 -0.86 18.00
CA ARG A 129 2.33 -1.56 19.15
C ARG A 129 1.39 -2.53 19.84
N GLN A 130 0.09 -2.23 19.83
CA GLN A 130 -0.92 -2.97 20.59
C GLN A 130 -1.78 -3.87 19.72
N LEU A 131 -1.20 -4.44 18.65
CA LEU A 131 -1.90 -5.38 17.78
C LEU A 131 -2.35 -6.62 18.56
N ASN A 132 -3.66 -6.83 18.64
CA ASN A 132 -4.19 -8.05 19.18
C ASN A 132 -3.96 -9.25 18.23
N ARG A 133 -4.18 -10.48 18.72
CA ARG A 133 -3.94 -11.71 17.94
C ARG A 133 -4.72 -11.73 16.61
N LYS A 134 -5.98 -11.26 16.62
CA LYS A 134 -6.82 -11.23 15.41
C LYS A 134 -6.26 -10.27 14.36
N GLN A 135 -5.80 -9.09 14.78
CA GLN A 135 -5.17 -8.11 13.90
C GLN A 135 -3.86 -8.66 13.33
N ARG A 136 -3.01 -9.27 14.17
CA ARG A 136 -1.76 -9.90 13.71
C ARG A 136 -2.02 -11.01 12.70
N SER A 137 -2.97 -11.90 12.97
CA SER A 137 -3.35 -12.95 12.03
C SER A 137 -3.86 -12.40 10.70
N ARG A 138 -4.64 -11.30 10.74
CA ARG A 138 -5.10 -10.63 9.51
C ARG A 138 -3.95 -10.04 8.71
N MET A 139 -2.95 -9.44 9.39
CA MET A 139 -1.81 -8.83 8.74
C MET A 139 -0.79 -9.84 8.21
N SER A 140 -0.68 -11.03 8.82
CA SER A 140 0.23 -12.08 8.36
C SER A 140 -0.29 -12.86 7.16
N SER A 141 -1.58 -12.78 6.84
CA SER A 141 -2.16 -13.58 5.76
C SER A 141 -2.27 -12.79 4.46
N ILE A 142 -1.76 -13.37 3.38
CA ILE A 142 -2.05 -12.96 2.00
C ILE A 142 -2.89 -14.04 1.31
N LYS A 143 -3.48 -13.70 0.15
CA LYS A 143 -4.21 -14.67 -0.67
C LYS A 143 -3.28 -15.85 -1.01
N ASP A 144 -3.85 -17.05 -1.07
CA ASP A 144 -3.16 -18.30 -1.38
C ASP A 144 -2.21 -18.86 -0.30
N GLY A 145 -2.38 -18.41 0.96
CA GLY A 145 -1.72 -19.02 2.12
C GLY A 145 -0.26 -18.64 2.33
N GLY A 146 0.22 -17.62 1.62
CA GLY A 146 1.54 -17.06 1.89
C GLY A 146 1.56 -16.17 3.13
N ASP A 147 2.74 -15.96 3.68
CA ASP A 147 2.97 -15.06 4.80
C ASP A 147 3.43 -13.67 4.34
N THR A 148 2.90 -12.63 4.98
CA THR A 148 3.38 -11.26 4.77
C THR A 148 4.73 -11.09 5.44
N SER A 149 5.77 -10.87 4.65
CA SER A 149 7.13 -10.58 5.14
C SER A 149 7.54 -9.12 4.91
N GLU A 150 6.85 -8.43 4.03
CA GLU A 150 7.14 -7.05 3.66
C GLU A 150 5.85 -6.24 3.61
N VAL A 151 5.93 -4.99 4.04
CA VAL A 151 4.79 -4.07 4.04
C VAL A 151 5.19 -2.72 3.49
N ILE A 152 4.25 -2.08 2.81
CA ILE A 152 4.30 -0.67 2.48
C ILE A 152 3.41 0.11 3.46
N LEU A 153 3.92 1.24 3.91
CA LEU A 153 3.19 2.23 4.68
C LEU A 153 2.90 3.40 3.75
N GLN A 154 1.65 3.75 3.60
CA GLN A 154 1.22 4.87 2.77
C GLN A 154 0.43 5.89 3.58
N GLU A 155 0.57 7.14 3.20
CA GLU A 155 -0.33 8.20 3.63
C GLU A 155 -1.77 7.80 3.34
N GLY A 156 -2.64 7.94 4.33
CA GLY A 156 -4.06 7.79 4.14
C GLY A 156 -4.65 9.07 3.54
N VAL A 157 -5.24 8.95 2.37
CA VAL A 157 -5.90 10.07 1.68
C VAL A 157 -7.41 9.94 1.86
N PRO A 158 -8.07 10.88 2.58
CA PRO A 158 -9.51 10.86 2.73
C PRO A 158 -10.22 11.11 1.40
N THR A 159 -11.15 10.22 1.03
CA THR A 159 -12.06 10.46 -0.09
C THR A 159 -13.16 11.42 0.34
N ARG A 160 -13.42 12.44 -0.47
CA ARG A 160 -14.50 13.42 -0.23
C ARG A 160 -15.84 12.99 -0.84
N GLU A 161 -15.78 12.18 -1.88
CA GLU A 161 -16.96 11.62 -2.53
C GLU A 161 -17.68 10.66 -1.59
N THR A 162 -18.96 10.90 -1.40
CA THR A 162 -19.79 10.09 -0.52
C THR A 162 -21.09 9.70 -1.21
N TRP A 163 -21.63 8.56 -0.83
CA TRP A 163 -22.88 8.03 -1.36
C TRP A 163 -23.93 7.85 -0.26
N GLY A 164 -25.14 8.28 -0.58
CA GLY A 164 -26.33 8.10 0.26
C GLY A 164 -26.35 8.96 1.52
N ASP A 165 -27.45 8.86 2.28
CA ASP A 165 -27.70 9.67 3.48
C ASP A 165 -26.66 9.42 4.60
N LYS A 166 -26.07 8.24 4.61
CA LYS A 166 -25.04 7.85 5.59
C LYS A 166 -23.64 8.34 5.24
N LYS A 167 -23.50 9.08 4.14
CA LYS A 167 -22.20 9.60 3.65
C LYS A 167 -21.12 8.51 3.59
N LEU A 168 -21.47 7.35 3.05
CA LEU A 168 -20.50 6.27 2.85
C LEU A 168 -19.46 6.71 1.80
N THR A 169 -18.21 6.39 2.02
CA THR A 169 -17.14 6.62 1.02
C THR A 169 -17.51 5.97 -0.30
N ALA A 170 -17.48 6.75 -1.38
CA ALA A 170 -17.76 6.27 -2.73
C ALA A 170 -16.45 6.13 -3.52
N GLU A 171 -16.30 5.00 -4.20
CA GLU A 171 -15.23 4.74 -5.15
C GLU A 171 -15.87 4.40 -6.50
N PRO A 172 -15.84 5.31 -7.49
CA PRO A 172 -16.40 5.02 -8.81
C PRO A 172 -15.48 4.03 -9.54
N VAL A 173 -16.06 2.94 -10.03
CA VAL A 173 -15.37 1.97 -10.87
C VAL A 173 -15.99 2.01 -12.26
N VAL A 174 -15.15 2.20 -13.28
CA VAL A 174 -15.57 2.25 -14.68
C VAL A 174 -15.05 1.00 -15.39
N TYR A 175 -15.95 0.28 -16.06
CA TYR A 175 -15.64 -0.92 -16.84
C TYR A 175 -15.71 -0.63 -18.34
#